data_912dae4ccb4f4b06e21070081f4d9216
#
_entry.id   912dae4ccb4f4b06e21070081f4d9216
#
_cell.length_a   1.000
_cell.length_b   1.000
_cell.length_c   1.000
_cell.angle_alpha   90.00
_cell.angle_beta   90.00
_cell.angle_gamma   90.00
#
_symmetry.space_group_name_H-M   'P 1'
#
loop_
_entity.id
_entity.type
_entity.pdbx_description
1 polymer ?
#
loop_
_entity_poly.entity_id
_entity_poly.type
_entity_poly.pdbx_seq_one_letter_code
_entity_poly.pdbx_strand_id
1 'polypeptide(L)'
;MAREGGPLVALWFAGLPPACRRAAERVPMVDATFQGDESYEEVLEKLGLPAHLVPEQASVELAYDKARLELGKEIVKNRKYLEIKPIDRSGSKRFGLRGERVLDRVHHGIEQHLPPLMRAHVGPYAEDREQAVALFLDWTKQLAKTRMLDILSIGSSQLTQSHFGEDWTGLSNGGGVPINNPAEYREVWEAARPMLVRTYAGTKHVPEMAKMHEEALDICWHALSFWWFSLLDGRGENTVLQNLEEHFEALRYIASTDKAMEPNVPHQFAFRGCDDVGYIVSGYVAAKAAKAQGIRTLILQIMLNTPKYTWGIQDIAKARALRTLVGELEGPDFAVILQPRGGLDYFSSDLEKARAQLAAVTLLMDDIEPDNPASPQIIHVVSYSEGVRLADPEVVEESVQITRYALKEYRRLKKKGDMPEYGKSAMVEARTRSLLKEAKSMIKFIEATIPNTYSPRGFYSMLRSGV
;
A
#
# COMPACT_ATOMS: atom_id res chain seq x y z
N MET A 1 -43.11 -7.74 -5.89
CA MET A 1 -43.90 -6.55 -6.24
C MET A 1 -43.75 -6.31 -7.71
N ALA A 2 -44.81 -6.41 -8.50
CA ALA A 2 -44.76 -6.14 -9.92
C ALA A 2 -44.52 -4.64 -10.15
N ARG A 3 -43.70 -4.27 -11.15
CA ARG A 3 -43.53 -2.88 -11.62
C ARG A 3 -44.83 -2.40 -12.28
N GLU A 4 -45.76 -1.89 -11.50
CA GLU A 4 -46.92 -1.20 -12.05
C GLU A 4 -46.63 0.29 -12.19
N GLY A 5 -46.38 0.74 -13.45
CA GLY A 5 -46.58 2.13 -13.87
C GLY A 5 -45.56 3.20 -13.43
N GLY A 6 -44.41 2.87 -12.88
CA GLY A 6 -43.31 3.82 -12.59
C GLY A 6 -42.28 3.88 -13.71
N PRO A 7 -41.35 4.89 -13.71
CA PRO A 7 -40.25 4.92 -14.66
C PRO A 7 -39.42 3.65 -14.51
N LEU A 8 -39.06 3.02 -15.64
CA LEU A 8 -38.20 1.83 -15.68
C LEU A 8 -36.83 2.19 -15.08
N VAL A 9 -36.62 1.81 -13.83
CA VAL A 9 -35.32 1.94 -13.17
C VAL A 9 -34.59 0.60 -13.33
N ALA A 10 -33.49 0.59 -14.05
CA ALA A 10 -32.63 -0.58 -14.16
C ALA A 10 -31.86 -0.77 -12.82
N LEU A 11 -31.77 -2.01 -12.35
CA LEU A 11 -31.06 -2.37 -11.12
C LEU A 11 -29.83 -3.21 -11.47
N TRP A 12 -28.67 -2.66 -11.20
CA TRP A 12 -27.40 -3.31 -11.44
C TRP A 12 -26.58 -3.47 -10.16
N PHE A 13 -25.82 -4.56 -10.07
CA PHE A 13 -24.88 -4.79 -8.97
C PHE A 13 -23.47 -5.00 -9.52
N ALA A 14 -22.48 -4.35 -8.91
CA ALA A 14 -21.07 -4.55 -9.19
C ALA A 14 -20.30 -4.99 -7.93
N GLY A 15 -19.23 -5.75 -8.12
CA GLY A 15 -18.30 -6.11 -7.03
C GLY A 15 -18.85 -7.09 -6.00
N LEU A 16 -19.94 -7.80 -6.29
CA LEU A 16 -20.49 -8.81 -5.39
C LEU A 16 -19.58 -10.04 -5.28
N PRO A 17 -19.38 -10.60 -4.07
CA PRO A 17 -18.80 -11.93 -3.91
C PRO A 17 -19.56 -12.97 -4.76
N PRO A 18 -18.88 -14.03 -5.24
CA PRO A 18 -19.47 -15.00 -6.17
C PRO A 18 -20.78 -15.64 -5.70
N ALA A 19 -20.92 -15.90 -4.40
CA ALA A 19 -22.16 -16.45 -3.84
C ALA A 19 -23.32 -15.42 -3.86
N CYS A 20 -23.02 -14.16 -3.49
CA CYS A 20 -24.00 -13.07 -3.52
C CYS A 20 -24.41 -12.71 -4.95
N ARG A 21 -23.46 -12.74 -5.90
CA ARG A 21 -23.76 -12.53 -7.31
C ARG A 21 -24.71 -13.59 -7.84
N ARG A 22 -24.45 -14.88 -7.63
CA ARG A 22 -25.36 -15.96 -8.05
C ARG A 22 -26.75 -15.84 -7.42
N ALA A 23 -26.83 -15.28 -6.21
CA ALA A 23 -28.11 -14.99 -5.59
C ALA A 23 -28.82 -13.81 -6.27
N ALA A 24 -28.10 -12.72 -6.55
CA ALA A 24 -28.61 -11.54 -7.25
C ALA A 24 -29.13 -11.88 -8.66
N GLU A 25 -28.39 -12.69 -9.43
CA GLU A 25 -28.74 -13.14 -10.78
C GLU A 25 -30.05 -13.95 -10.84
N ARG A 26 -30.51 -14.51 -9.71
CA ARG A 26 -31.77 -15.23 -9.58
C ARG A 26 -32.96 -14.32 -9.25
N VAL A 27 -32.70 -13.06 -8.97
CA VAL A 27 -33.74 -12.09 -8.61
C VAL A 27 -34.29 -11.43 -9.88
N PRO A 28 -35.56 -11.60 -10.24
CA PRO A 28 -36.11 -11.11 -11.52
C PRO A 28 -36.04 -9.58 -11.72
N MET A 29 -35.76 -8.83 -10.64
CA MET A 29 -35.64 -7.37 -10.68
C MET A 29 -34.20 -6.89 -10.96
N VAL A 30 -33.23 -7.78 -10.98
CA VAL A 30 -31.80 -7.46 -11.25
C VAL A 30 -31.59 -7.57 -12.75
N ASP A 31 -31.26 -6.47 -13.37
CA ASP A 31 -31.09 -6.40 -14.84
C ASP A 31 -29.69 -6.91 -15.25
N ALA A 32 -28.66 -6.63 -14.46
CA ALA A 32 -27.32 -7.18 -14.69
C ALA A 32 -26.46 -7.22 -13.42
N THR A 33 -25.43 -8.09 -13.45
CA THR A 33 -24.33 -8.09 -12.47
C THR A 33 -23.00 -7.93 -13.18
N PHE A 34 -22.05 -7.23 -12.50
CA PHE A 34 -20.72 -6.98 -13.02
C PHE A 34 -19.69 -7.56 -12.05
N GLN A 35 -18.67 -8.22 -12.62
CA GLN A 35 -17.54 -8.80 -11.86
C GLN A 35 -16.36 -7.84 -11.79
N GLY A 36 -16.28 -6.90 -12.76
CA GLY A 36 -15.21 -5.94 -12.93
C GLY A 36 -14.07 -6.45 -13.81
N ASP A 37 -14.23 -7.60 -14.46
CA ASP A 37 -13.32 -8.14 -15.47
C ASP A 37 -13.94 -8.21 -16.87
N GLU A 38 -15.14 -7.64 -17.01
CA GLU A 38 -15.80 -7.50 -18.29
C GLU A 38 -15.06 -6.51 -19.20
N SER A 39 -15.08 -6.80 -20.51
CA SER A 39 -14.68 -5.83 -21.53
C SER A 39 -15.65 -4.65 -21.58
N TYR A 40 -15.26 -3.53 -22.20
CA TYR A 40 -16.16 -2.39 -22.41
C TYR A 40 -17.40 -2.79 -23.23
N GLU A 41 -17.23 -3.64 -24.24
CA GLU A 41 -18.30 -4.16 -25.06
C GLU A 41 -19.29 -4.96 -24.22
N GLU A 42 -18.80 -5.87 -23.36
CA GLU A 42 -19.64 -6.65 -22.45
C GLU A 42 -20.37 -5.78 -21.44
N VAL A 43 -19.71 -4.72 -20.92
CA VAL A 43 -20.35 -3.74 -20.03
C VAL A 43 -21.48 -3.01 -20.76
N LEU A 44 -21.22 -2.52 -21.98
CA LEU A 44 -22.25 -1.82 -22.77
C LEU A 44 -23.40 -2.74 -23.14
N GLU A 45 -23.13 -4.00 -23.51
CA GLU A 45 -24.17 -5.00 -23.79
C GLU A 45 -25.06 -5.23 -22.56
N LYS A 46 -24.45 -5.47 -21.39
CA LYS A 46 -25.17 -5.65 -20.13
C LYS A 46 -25.99 -4.41 -19.73
N LEU A 47 -25.54 -3.21 -20.09
CA LEU A 47 -26.27 -1.95 -19.88
C LEU A 47 -27.31 -1.68 -20.94
N GLY A 48 -27.38 -2.47 -22.00
CA GLY A 48 -28.26 -2.24 -23.16
C GLY A 48 -27.83 -1.01 -23.98
N LEU A 49 -26.54 -0.67 -23.98
CA LEU A 49 -25.99 0.49 -24.67
C LEU A 49 -25.28 0.07 -25.96
N PRO A 50 -25.25 0.93 -27.00
CA PRO A 50 -24.60 0.63 -28.27
C PRO A 50 -23.09 0.50 -28.14
N ALA A 51 -22.48 -0.47 -28.82
CA ALA A 51 -21.05 -0.73 -28.80
C ALA A 51 -20.16 0.46 -29.25
N HIS A 52 -20.71 1.35 -30.11
CA HIS A 52 -19.97 2.55 -30.56
C HIS A 52 -19.74 3.59 -29.45
N LEU A 53 -20.32 3.39 -28.27
CA LEU A 53 -20.07 4.25 -27.09
C LEU A 53 -18.79 3.88 -26.34
N VAL A 54 -18.06 2.82 -26.73
CA VAL A 54 -16.72 2.54 -26.20
C VAL A 54 -15.82 3.74 -26.50
N PRO A 55 -15.27 4.42 -25.48
CA PRO A 55 -14.38 5.55 -25.72
C PRO A 55 -13.14 5.11 -26.48
N GLU A 56 -12.68 5.91 -27.43
CA GLU A 56 -11.42 5.65 -28.17
C GLU A 56 -10.22 5.52 -27.21
N GLN A 57 -10.24 6.27 -26.11
CA GLN A 57 -9.26 6.21 -25.04
C GLN A 57 -9.19 4.84 -24.33
N ALA A 58 -10.30 4.13 -24.21
CA ALA A 58 -10.38 2.81 -23.59
C ALA A 58 -9.47 1.78 -24.28
N SER A 59 -9.30 1.88 -25.59
CA SER A 59 -8.44 0.97 -26.35
C SER A 59 -6.95 1.12 -25.98
N VAL A 60 -6.49 2.33 -25.64
CA VAL A 60 -5.12 2.60 -25.24
C VAL A 60 -4.87 2.12 -23.81
N GLU A 61 -5.80 2.36 -22.88
CA GLU A 61 -5.74 1.87 -21.50
C GLU A 61 -5.70 0.36 -21.45
N LEU A 62 -6.58 -0.30 -22.19
CA LEU A 62 -6.63 -1.75 -22.32
C LEU A 62 -5.34 -2.33 -22.91
N ALA A 63 -4.77 -1.70 -23.93
CA ALA A 63 -3.53 -2.15 -24.56
C ALA A 63 -2.36 -2.12 -23.58
N TYR A 64 -2.28 -1.09 -22.74
CA TYR A 64 -1.25 -1.00 -21.71
C TYR A 64 -1.38 -2.12 -20.66
N ASP A 65 -2.58 -2.29 -20.13
CA ASP A 65 -2.81 -3.32 -19.11
C ASP A 65 -2.61 -4.73 -19.64
N LYS A 66 -3.02 -4.98 -20.88
CA LYS A 66 -2.76 -6.25 -21.57
C LYS A 66 -1.26 -6.49 -21.77
N ALA A 67 -0.51 -5.50 -22.25
CA ALA A 67 0.92 -5.63 -22.47
C ALA A 67 1.70 -5.93 -21.18
N ARG A 68 1.33 -5.27 -20.07
CA ARG A 68 1.92 -5.55 -18.75
C ARG A 68 1.64 -6.97 -18.28
N LEU A 69 0.39 -7.42 -18.40
CA LEU A 69 0.01 -8.75 -17.96
C LEU A 69 0.67 -9.85 -18.82
N GLU A 70 0.77 -9.65 -20.13
CA GLU A 70 1.47 -10.58 -21.02
C GLU A 70 2.97 -10.68 -20.69
N LEU A 71 3.63 -9.55 -20.45
CA LEU A 71 5.02 -9.57 -19.96
C LEU A 71 5.14 -10.28 -18.61
N GLY A 72 4.19 -10.06 -17.70
CA GLY A 72 4.12 -10.76 -16.41
C GLY A 72 4.01 -12.26 -16.58
N LYS A 73 3.16 -12.75 -17.48
CA LYS A 73 3.02 -14.17 -17.81
C LYS A 73 4.32 -14.75 -18.40
N GLU A 74 5.00 -14.01 -19.27
CA GLU A 74 6.27 -14.41 -19.84
C GLU A 74 7.36 -14.55 -18.77
N ILE A 75 7.45 -13.58 -17.86
CA ILE A 75 8.37 -13.60 -16.71
C ILE A 75 8.16 -14.86 -15.87
N VAL A 76 6.90 -15.18 -15.54
CA VAL A 76 6.57 -16.35 -14.71
C VAL A 76 6.91 -17.63 -15.47
N LYS A 77 6.56 -17.72 -16.75
CA LYS A 77 6.80 -18.90 -17.60
C LYS A 77 8.29 -19.23 -17.77
N ASN A 78 9.13 -18.22 -17.97
CA ASN A 78 10.57 -18.45 -18.21
C ASN A 78 11.36 -18.73 -16.93
N ARG A 79 10.81 -18.43 -15.75
CA ARG A 79 11.38 -18.67 -14.42
C ARG A 79 12.78 -18.05 -14.17
N LYS A 80 13.25 -17.14 -15.01
CA LYS A 80 14.57 -16.50 -14.85
C LYS A 80 14.67 -15.66 -13.56
N TYR A 81 13.54 -15.29 -12.96
CA TYR A 81 13.52 -14.62 -11.66
C TYR A 81 14.18 -15.45 -10.55
N LEU A 82 14.20 -16.77 -10.65
CA LEU A 82 14.87 -17.66 -9.68
C LEU A 82 16.41 -17.49 -9.67
N GLU A 83 16.98 -16.87 -10.71
CA GLU A 83 18.41 -16.56 -10.79
C GLU A 83 18.79 -15.27 -10.05
N ILE A 84 17.80 -14.50 -9.58
CA ILE A 84 18.03 -13.26 -8.84
C ILE A 84 18.77 -13.56 -7.53
N LYS A 85 19.87 -12.84 -7.31
CA LYS A 85 20.72 -13.01 -6.12
C LYS A 85 20.46 -11.89 -5.11
N PRO A 86 20.76 -12.10 -3.83
CA PRO A 86 20.75 -11.05 -2.81
C PRO A 86 21.59 -9.84 -3.24
N ILE A 87 21.22 -8.67 -2.74
CA ILE A 87 21.99 -7.44 -2.93
C ILE A 87 22.83 -7.20 -1.68
N ASP A 88 24.13 -6.97 -1.88
CA ASP A 88 25.00 -6.55 -0.78
C ASP A 88 24.76 -5.07 -0.47
N ARG A 89 24.32 -4.79 0.74
CA ARG A 89 24.10 -3.43 1.27
C ARG A 89 24.95 -3.16 2.52
N SER A 90 25.93 -4.01 2.78
CA SER A 90 26.76 -3.93 3.99
C SER A 90 27.56 -2.63 4.11
N GLY A 91 27.74 -1.89 2.99
CA GLY A 91 28.33 -0.55 2.98
C GLY A 91 27.42 0.56 3.52
N SER A 92 26.14 0.29 3.79
CA SER A 92 25.24 1.28 4.40
C SER A 92 25.67 1.60 5.84
N LYS A 93 25.48 2.86 6.21
CA LYS A 93 25.83 3.32 7.56
C LYS A 93 25.05 2.54 8.62
N ARG A 94 25.79 1.99 9.61
CA ARG A 94 25.24 1.17 10.70
C ARG A 94 24.49 -0.08 10.25
N PHE A 95 24.77 -0.62 9.07
CA PHE A 95 24.09 -1.78 8.52
C PHE A 95 23.94 -2.93 9.54
N GLY A 96 22.70 -3.34 9.77
CA GLY A 96 22.34 -4.40 10.70
C GLY A 96 22.55 -4.08 12.19
N LEU A 97 22.92 -2.85 12.56
CA LEU A 97 23.12 -2.41 13.94
C LEU A 97 21.91 -1.61 14.43
N ARG A 98 21.75 -1.53 15.75
CA ARG A 98 20.73 -0.64 16.35
C ARG A 98 20.97 0.81 15.95
N GLY A 99 19.83 1.53 15.72
CA GLY A 99 19.84 2.91 15.27
C GLY A 99 20.20 3.07 13.78
N GLU A 100 20.17 2.00 12.97
CA GLU A 100 20.21 2.14 11.52
C GLU A 100 18.95 2.83 11.04
N ARG A 101 19.09 3.87 10.20
CA ARG A 101 17.95 4.58 9.63
C ARG A 101 17.69 4.10 8.20
N VAL A 102 16.41 3.96 7.87
CA VAL A 102 16.00 3.59 6.49
C VAL A 102 16.55 4.58 5.46
N LEU A 103 16.62 5.86 5.79
CA LEU A 103 17.15 6.90 4.91
C LEU A 103 18.64 6.66 4.57
N ASP A 104 19.44 6.22 5.52
CA ASP A 104 20.85 5.91 5.28
C ASP A 104 20.99 4.73 4.29
N ARG A 105 20.12 3.70 4.41
CA ARG A 105 20.11 2.55 3.50
C ARG A 105 19.61 2.95 2.08
N VAL A 106 18.63 3.85 2.01
CA VAL A 106 18.13 4.40 0.74
C VAL A 106 19.23 5.21 0.05
N HIS A 107 19.90 6.13 0.76
CA HIS A 107 21.00 6.93 0.21
C HIS A 107 22.14 6.05 -0.31
N HIS A 108 22.57 5.08 0.49
CA HIS A 108 23.57 4.10 0.03
C HIS A 108 23.13 3.38 -1.25
N GLY A 109 21.87 2.98 -1.33
CA GLY A 109 21.33 2.35 -2.54
C GLY A 109 21.38 3.26 -3.77
N ILE A 110 21.06 4.54 -3.61
CA ILE A 110 21.10 5.54 -4.68
C ILE A 110 22.55 5.79 -5.11
N GLU A 111 23.47 6.02 -4.18
CA GLU A 111 24.89 6.27 -4.45
C GLU A 111 25.58 5.10 -5.16
N GLN A 112 25.21 3.87 -4.80
CA GLN A 112 25.76 2.66 -5.38
C GLN A 112 24.94 2.13 -6.59
N HIS A 113 23.93 2.87 -7.06
CA HIS A 113 23.02 2.46 -8.14
C HIS A 113 22.38 1.08 -7.92
N LEU A 114 22.08 0.74 -6.66
CA LEU A 114 21.45 -0.54 -6.29
C LEU A 114 19.95 -0.52 -6.60
N PRO A 115 19.33 -1.68 -6.83
CA PRO A 115 17.87 -1.79 -6.92
C PRO A 115 17.17 -1.28 -5.67
N PRO A 116 15.85 -0.93 -5.77
CA PRO A 116 15.03 -0.54 -4.62
C PRO A 116 15.14 -1.50 -3.43
N LEU A 117 14.91 -0.96 -2.23
CA LEU A 117 14.74 -1.81 -1.04
C LEU A 117 13.44 -2.61 -1.18
N MET A 118 13.49 -3.90 -0.84
CA MET A 118 12.33 -4.79 -0.85
C MET A 118 11.75 -4.92 0.55
N ARG A 119 10.48 -4.60 0.69
CA ARG A 119 9.69 -4.74 1.92
C ARG A 119 8.58 -5.75 1.71
N ALA A 120 8.33 -6.64 2.66
CA ALA A 120 7.16 -7.52 2.64
C ALA A 120 6.54 -7.64 4.04
N HIS A 121 5.23 -7.95 4.09
CA HIS A 121 4.57 -8.37 5.32
C HIS A 121 4.85 -9.84 5.58
N VAL A 122 5.10 -10.16 6.84
CA VAL A 122 5.24 -11.52 7.33
C VAL A 122 4.46 -11.65 8.63
N GLY A 123 3.63 -12.68 8.73
CA GLY A 123 2.84 -12.90 9.94
C GLY A 123 2.08 -14.21 9.79
N PRO A 124 2.61 -15.33 10.33
CA PRO A 124 1.91 -16.60 10.32
C PRO A 124 0.64 -16.53 11.17
N TYR A 125 -0.25 -17.46 10.92
CA TYR A 125 -1.37 -17.73 11.79
C TYR A 125 -1.17 -19.10 12.46
N ALA A 126 -1.34 -19.12 13.78
CA ALA A 126 -1.61 -20.32 14.55
C ALA A 126 -2.61 -19.96 15.64
N GLU A 127 -3.47 -20.89 16.03
CA GLU A 127 -4.45 -20.68 17.07
C GLU A 127 -3.78 -20.48 18.43
N ASP A 128 -2.76 -21.29 18.69
CA ASP A 128 -1.91 -21.15 19.87
C ASP A 128 -0.95 -19.99 19.72
N ARG A 129 -0.92 -19.09 20.72
CA ARG A 129 -0.14 -17.87 20.72
C ARG A 129 1.37 -18.14 20.68
N GLU A 130 1.84 -19.07 21.50
CA GLU A 130 3.28 -19.36 21.63
C GLU A 130 3.80 -20.00 20.35
N GLN A 131 3.03 -20.89 19.74
CA GLN A 131 3.34 -21.46 18.45
C GLN A 131 3.38 -20.41 17.35
N ALA A 132 2.44 -19.45 17.34
CA ALA A 132 2.43 -18.38 16.35
C ALA A 132 3.68 -17.49 16.46
N VAL A 133 4.09 -17.11 17.66
CA VAL A 133 5.30 -16.29 17.90
C VAL A 133 6.56 -17.09 17.54
N ALA A 134 6.67 -18.34 17.97
CA ALA A 134 7.80 -19.21 17.66
C ALA A 134 7.95 -19.41 16.13
N LEU A 135 6.85 -19.68 15.43
CA LEU A 135 6.82 -19.82 13.98
C LEU A 135 7.26 -18.53 13.27
N PHE A 136 6.78 -17.38 13.76
CA PHE A 136 7.17 -16.09 13.21
C PHE A 136 8.67 -15.80 13.38
N LEU A 137 9.23 -16.12 14.54
CA LEU A 137 10.67 -15.96 14.79
C LEU A 137 11.50 -16.89 13.88
N ASP A 138 11.06 -18.11 13.66
CA ASP A 138 11.70 -19.03 12.72
C ASP A 138 11.65 -18.52 11.28
N TRP A 139 10.49 -18.08 10.80
CA TRP A 139 10.33 -17.46 9.48
C TRP A 139 11.21 -16.21 9.32
N THR A 140 11.29 -15.39 10.36
CA THR A 140 12.13 -14.20 10.36
C THR A 140 13.61 -14.55 10.20
N LYS A 141 14.11 -15.57 10.91
CA LYS A 141 15.49 -16.08 10.78
C LYS A 141 15.77 -16.65 9.38
N GLN A 142 14.80 -17.40 8.81
CA GLN A 142 14.91 -17.92 7.44
C GLN A 142 15.08 -16.77 6.44
N LEU A 143 14.23 -15.76 6.47
CA LEU A 143 14.31 -14.59 5.59
C LEU A 143 15.60 -13.78 5.80
N ALA A 144 16.04 -13.60 7.03
CA ALA A 144 17.30 -12.93 7.32
C ALA A 144 18.50 -13.65 6.71
N LYS A 145 18.50 -14.98 6.72
CA LYS A 145 19.56 -15.83 6.15
C LYS A 145 19.66 -15.69 4.63
N THR A 146 18.54 -15.57 3.92
CA THR A 146 18.56 -15.46 2.46
C THR A 146 19.01 -14.08 1.96
N ARG A 147 18.92 -13.03 2.79
CA ARG A 147 19.24 -11.64 2.43
C ARG A 147 18.51 -11.10 1.20
N MET A 148 17.37 -11.70 0.85
CA MET A 148 16.56 -11.24 -0.28
C MET A 148 15.66 -10.08 0.11
N LEU A 149 15.21 -10.04 1.37
CA LEU A 149 14.35 -9.01 1.93
C LEU A 149 15.17 -7.97 2.69
N ASP A 150 14.91 -6.68 2.42
CA ASP A 150 15.59 -5.57 3.11
C ASP A 150 14.84 -5.11 4.36
N ILE A 151 13.50 -5.17 4.33
CA ILE A 151 12.61 -4.62 5.35
C ILE A 151 11.50 -5.62 5.67
N LEU A 152 11.50 -6.11 6.89
CA LEU A 152 10.45 -6.95 7.45
C LEU A 152 9.32 -6.09 7.99
N SER A 153 8.11 -6.24 7.47
CA SER A 153 6.90 -5.70 8.10
C SER A 153 6.21 -6.78 8.91
N ILE A 154 6.07 -6.57 10.20
CA ILE A 154 5.35 -7.50 11.07
C ILE A 154 3.86 -7.43 10.74
N GLY A 155 3.29 -8.54 10.32
CA GLY A 155 1.86 -8.75 10.19
C GLY A 155 1.25 -9.00 11.56
N SER A 156 1.09 -7.94 12.35
CA SER A 156 0.59 -8.03 13.73
C SER A 156 -0.86 -8.49 13.79
N SER A 157 -1.21 -9.31 14.77
CA SER A 157 -2.59 -9.68 15.05
C SER A 157 -3.42 -8.50 15.55
N GLN A 158 -4.75 -8.62 15.50
CA GLN A 158 -5.64 -7.61 16.09
C GLN A 158 -5.43 -7.48 17.59
N LEU A 159 -5.13 -8.57 18.30
CA LEU A 159 -4.82 -8.54 19.73
C LEU A 159 -3.58 -7.68 20.02
N THR A 160 -2.50 -7.87 19.24
CA THR A 160 -1.30 -7.01 19.35
C THR A 160 -1.63 -5.54 19.11
N GLN A 161 -2.51 -5.23 18.15
CA GLN A 161 -2.83 -3.84 17.80
C GLN A 161 -3.74 -3.16 18.81
N SER A 162 -4.66 -3.91 19.43
CA SER A 162 -5.74 -3.33 20.27
C SER A 162 -5.62 -3.64 21.76
N HIS A 163 -4.88 -4.69 22.14
CA HIS A 163 -4.82 -5.22 23.51
C HIS A 163 -3.39 -5.51 23.98
N PHE A 164 -2.40 -4.82 23.42
CA PHE A 164 -1.01 -5.03 23.77
C PHE A 164 -0.76 -4.78 25.26
N GLY A 165 -0.09 -5.74 25.93
CA GLY A 165 0.22 -5.68 27.36
C GLY A 165 -0.94 -6.08 28.27
N GLU A 166 -2.11 -6.43 27.73
CA GLU A 166 -3.27 -6.90 28.49
C GLU A 166 -3.24 -8.42 28.70
N ASP A 167 -4.11 -8.91 29.58
CA ASP A 167 -4.37 -10.35 29.72
C ASP A 167 -5.29 -10.82 28.57
N TRP A 168 -4.79 -11.76 27.77
CA TRP A 168 -5.53 -12.36 26.66
C TRP A 168 -6.19 -13.69 26.97
N THR A 169 -6.32 -14.05 28.27
CA THR A 169 -6.98 -15.28 28.67
C THR A 169 -8.41 -15.34 28.12
N GLY A 170 -8.70 -16.39 27.36
CA GLY A 170 -9.99 -16.58 26.70
C GLY A 170 -10.21 -15.79 25.41
N LEU A 171 -9.23 -15.02 24.94
CA LEU A 171 -9.27 -14.35 23.64
C LEU A 171 -8.62 -15.24 22.58
N SER A 172 -9.30 -15.42 21.45
CA SER A 172 -8.76 -16.16 20.31
C SER A 172 -7.79 -15.30 19.49
N ASN A 173 -6.64 -15.86 19.09
CA ASN A 173 -5.79 -15.21 18.12
C ASN A 173 -6.47 -15.20 16.75
N GLY A 174 -6.57 -14.01 16.13
CA GLY A 174 -6.99 -13.84 14.74
C GLY A 174 -5.83 -14.04 13.77
N GLY A 175 -5.86 -13.39 12.61
CA GLY A 175 -4.72 -13.41 11.67
C GLY A 175 -3.55 -12.57 12.17
N GLY A 176 -2.33 -12.98 11.80
CA GLY A 176 -1.09 -12.28 12.15
C GLY A 176 -0.45 -12.73 13.47
N VAL A 177 0.76 -12.23 13.72
CA VAL A 177 1.55 -12.65 14.88
C VAL A 177 1.10 -11.92 16.16
N PRO A 178 0.81 -12.66 17.26
CA PRO A 178 0.26 -12.12 18.50
C PRO A 178 1.36 -11.74 19.51
N ILE A 179 2.16 -10.73 19.20
CA ILE A 179 3.19 -10.18 20.11
C ILE A 179 2.50 -9.41 21.23
N ASN A 180 2.85 -9.67 22.49
CA ASN A 180 2.18 -9.05 23.65
C ASN A 180 3.11 -8.38 24.67
N ASN A 181 4.42 -8.39 24.45
CA ASN A 181 5.34 -7.76 25.38
C ASN A 181 6.62 -7.23 24.66
N PRO A 182 7.35 -6.29 25.30
CA PRO A 182 8.57 -5.72 24.74
C PRO A 182 9.71 -6.72 24.54
N ALA A 183 9.78 -7.82 25.33
CA ALA A 183 10.84 -8.82 25.19
C ALA A 183 10.70 -9.56 23.86
N GLU A 184 9.51 -9.93 23.47
CA GLU A 184 9.22 -10.56 22.17
C GLU A 184 9.61 -9.64 20.99
N TYR A 185 9.38 -8.34 21.10
CA TYR A 185 9.86 -7.40 20.07
C TYR A 185 11.38 -7.34 19.98
N ARG A 186 12.12 -7.47 21.11
CA ARG A 186 13.59 -7.57 21.09
C ARG A 186 14.05 -8.84 20.38
N GLU A 187 13.40 -9.97 20.64
CA GLU A 187 13.68 -11.23 19.95
C GLU A 187 13.46 -11.12 18.45
N VAL A 188 12.37 -10.45 18.02
CA VAL A 188 12.11 -10.18 16.61
C VAL A 188 13.21 -9.30 16.01
N TRP A 189 13.65 -8.25 16.72
CA TRP A 189 14.75 -7.41 16.26
C TRP A 189 16.05 -8.22 16.06
N GLU A 190 16.39 -9.09 17.00
CA GLU A 190 17.57 -9.95 16.90
C GLU A 190 17.45 -10.95 15.75
N ALA A 191 16.30 -11.62 15.63
CA ALA A 191 16.05 -12.61 14.58
C ALA A 191 16.07 -12.00 13.18
N ALA A 192 15.67 -10.73 13.04
CA ALA A 192 15.54 -10.06 11.74
C ALA A 192 16.88 -9.61 11.14
N ARG A 193 17.97 -9.54 11.93
CA ARG A 193 19.25 -8.98 11.44
C ARG A 193 19.77 -9.69 10.17
N PRO A 194 20.21 -8.95 9.12
CA PRO A 194 20.35 -7.48 9.04
C PRO A 194 19.15 -6.73 8.45
N MET A 195 17.97 -7.34 8.32
CA MET A 195 16.78 -6.63 7.86
C MET A 195 16.40 -5.50 8.82
N LEU A 196 15.90 -4.40 8.26
CA LEU A 196 15.16 -3.39 9.01
C LEU A 196 13.77 -3.94 9.37
N VAL A 197 13.19 -3.47 10.47
CA VAL A 197 11.89 -3.98 10.95
C VAL A 197 10.91 -2.83 11.14
N ARG A 198 9.65 -3.05 10.78
CA ARG A 198 8.55 -2.12 11.04
C ARG A 198 7.30 -2.89 11.45
N THR A 199 6.38 -2.20 12.15
CA THR A 199 5.06 -2.70 12.53
C THR A 199 4.02 -1.58 12.50
N TYR A 200 2.77 -1.90 12.77
CA TYR A 200 1.69 -0.92 12.93
C TYR A 200 1.74 -0.26 14.31
N ALA A 201 1.22 0.97 14.40
CA ALA A 201 1.23 1.77 15.62
C ALA A 201 0.29 1.23 16.73
N GLY A 202 -0.68 0.38 16.38
CA GLY A 202 -1.77 0.01 17.27
C GLY A 202 -3.02 0.87 17.08
N THR A 203 -4.05 0.61 17.87
CA THR A 203 -5.36 1.27 17.79
C THR A 203 -5.71 2.09 19.02
N LYS A 204 -4.90 2.00 20.08
CA LYS A 204 -4.96 2.80 21.32
C LYS A 204 -3.56 2.91 21.93
N HIS A 205 -3.38 3.91 22.79
CA HIS A 205 -2.07 4.17 23.43
C HIS A 205 -0.94 4.35 22.42
N VAL A 206 -1.26 4.99 21.27
CA VAL A 206 -0.34 5.10 20.14
C VAL A 206 1.00 5.77 20.50
N PRO A 207 1.06 6.83 21.37
CA PRO A 207 2.32 7.40 21.82
C PRO A 207 3.20 6.44 22.62
N GLU A 208 2.60 5.66 23.54
CA GLU A 208 3.30 4.66 24.35
C GLU A 208 3.81 3.51 23.47
N MET A 209 2.97 3.06 22.53
CA MET A 209 3.37 2.05 21.55
C MET A 209 4.53 2.54 20.68
N ALA A 210 4.53 3.81 20.26
CA ALA A 210 5.65 4.37 19.50
C ALA A 210 6.96 4.34 20.31
N LYS A 211 6.93 4.73 21.58
CA LYS A 211 8.09 4.64 22.49
C LYS A 211 8.60 3.21 22.64
N MET A 212 7.69 2.30 22.92
CA MET A 212 8.03 0.89 23.07
C MET A 212 8.62 0.29 21.78
N HIS A 213 8.10 0.62 20.61
CA HIS A 213 8.66 0.18 19.34
C HIS A 213 10.07 0.74 19.07
N GLU A 214 10.37 1.98 19.49
CA GLU A 214 11.73 2.51 19.44
C GLU A 214 12.68 1.72 20.34
N GLU A 215 12.29 1.52 21.60
CA GLU A 215 13.14 0.92 22.62
C GLU A 215 13.35 -0.59 22.42
N ALA A 216 12.29 -1.31 22.08
CA ALA A 216 12.34 -2.76 21.98
C ALA A 216 12.69 -3.25 20.57
N LEU A 217 12.02 -2.71 19.53
CA LEU A 217 12.12 -3.17 18.16
C LEU A 217 13.14 -2.40 17.31
N ASP A 218 13.60 -1.20 17.76
CA ASP A 218 14.38 -0.28 16.93
C ASP A 218 13.72 -0.10 15.55
N ILE A 219 12.44 0.27 15.58
CA ILE A 219 11.59 0.37 14.40
C ILE A 219 12.21 1.28 13.33
N CYS A 220 12.21 0.90 12.07
CA CYS A 220 12.84 1.69 11.03
C CYS A 220 12.00 2.88 10.54
N TRP A 221 10.69 2.83 10.70
CA TRP A 221 9.75 3.95 10.61
C TRP A 221 8.42 3.61 11.26
N HIS A 222 7.71 4.62 11.71
CA HIS A 222 6.36 4.50 12.26
C HIS A 222 5.30 4.69 11.18
N ALA A 223 4.20 3.95 11.27
CA ALA A 223 3.06 4.08 10.37
C ALA A 223 1.83 4.53 11.16
N LEU A 224 1.26 5.69 10.78
CA LEU A 224 0.13 6.28 11.46
C LEU A 224 -1.09 6.36 10.53
N SER A 225 -2.26 5.97 11.06
CA SER A 225 -3.51 5.83 10.30
C SER A 225 -4.45 7.03 10.41
N PHE A 226 -4.21 7.95 11.32
CA PHE A 226 -4.98 9.16 11.61
C PHE A 226 -6.47 8.88 11.89
N TRP A 227 -7.35 9.02 10.91
CA TRP A 227 -8.80 8.79 11.07
C TRP A 227 -9.18 7.34 11.27
N TRP A 228 -8.32 6.41 10.77
CA TRP A 228 -8.59 4.99 10.70
C TRP A 228 -8.06 4.23 11.90
N PHE A 229 -8.52 3.00 12.07
CA PHE A 229 -8.23 2.14 13.22
C PHE A 229 -8.82 2.72 14.51
N SER A 230 -10.05 3.21 14.41
CA SER A 230 -10.84 3.82 15.45
C SER A 230 -12.27 3.24 15.46
N LEU A 231 -13.18 3.83 16.22
CA LEU A 231 -14.61 3.48 16.15
C LEU A 231 -15.23 3.73 14.76
N LEU A 232 -14.64 4.58 13.95
CA LEU A 232 -15.14 4.89 12.60
C LEU A 232 -15.19 3.65 11.69
N ASP A 233 -14.18 2.81 11.76
CA ASP A 233 -14.06 1.59 10.96
C ASP A 233 -14.14 0.30 11.78
N GLY A 234 -14.48 0.41 13.06
CA GLY A 234 -14.67 -0.72 13.98
C GLY A 234 -13.40 -1.47 14.34
N ARG A 235 -12.22 -0.91 14.06
CA ARG A 235 -10.92 -1.55 14.29
C ARG A 235 -10.25 -1.14 15.59
N GLY A 236 -10.75 -0.10 16.26
CA GLY A 236 -10.25 0.41 17.53
C GLY A 236 -11.37 0.96 18.39
N GLU A 237 -11.09 1.13 19.68
CA GLU A 237 -12.04 1.59 20.70
C GLU A 237 -12.12 3.12 20.80
N ASN A 238 -11.08 3.84 20.36
CA ASN A 238 -11.03 5.29 20.41
C ASN A 238 -12.04 5.94 19.46
N THR A 239 -12.71 7.00 19.91
CA THR A 239 -13.40 7.90 19.00
C THR A 239 -12.40 8.50 18.00
N VAL A 240 -12.89 8.98 16.85
CA VAL A 240 -12.00 9.59 15.83
C VAL A 240 -11.17 10.73 16.41
N LEU A 241 -11.76 11.58 17.25
CA LEU A 241 -11.02 12.70 17.83
C LEU A 241 -9.93 12.24 18.81
N GLN A 242 -10.23 11.29 19.70
CA GLN A 242 -9.24 10.70 20.62
C GLN A 242 -8.11 10.05 19.85
N ASN A 243 -8.46 9.27 18.82
CA ASN A 243 -7.46 8.63 17.95
C ASN A 243 -6.54 9.65 17.25
N LEU A 244 -7.11 10.75 16.75
CA LEU A 244 -6.33 11.84 16.16
C LEU A 244 -5.43 12.54 17.19
N GLU A 245 -5.91 12.78 18.42
CA GLU A 245 -5.11 13.36 19.49
C GLU A 245 -3.90 12.50 19.83
N GLU A 246 -4.07 11.18 19.99
CA GLU A 246 -2.97 10.23 20.20
C GLU A 246 -2.00 10.20 19.00
N HIS A 247 -2.50 10.20 17.76
CA HIS A 247 -1.66 10.18 16.57
C HIS A 247 -0.81 11.45 16.45
N PHE A 248 -1.35 12.63 16.75
CA PHE A 248 -0.58 13.88 16.75
C PHE A 248 0.42 13.95 17.90
N GLU A 249 0.11 13.35 19.05
CA GLU A 249 1.09 13.19 20.14
C GLU A 249 2.24 12.25 19.72
N ALA A 250 1.90 11.12 19.12
CA ALA A 250 2.89 10.19 18.57
C ALA A 250 3.76 10.86 17.49
N LEU A 251 3.20 11.70 16.60
CA LEU A 251 3.97 12.45 15.60
C LEU A 251 5.06 13.32 16.25
N ARG A 252 4.73 14.05 17.33
CA ARG A 252 5.72 14.88 18.04
C ARG A 252 6.81 14.04 18.68
N TYR A 253 6.46 12.88 19.23
CA TYR A 253 7.46 11.96 19.75
C TYR A 253 8.35 11.41 18.62
N ILE A 254 7.76 10.92 17.52
CA ILE A 254 8.51 10.39 16.36
C ILE A 254 9.46 11.45 15.79
N ALA A 255 9.02 12.70 15.70
CA ALA A 255 9.86 13.80 15.24
C ALA A 255 11.12 14.00 16.12
N SER A 256 11.04 13.68 17.43
CA SER A 256 12.20 13.75 18.35
C SER A 256 13.19 12.60 18.17
N THR A 257 12.79 11.49 17.53
CA THR A 257 13.64 10.31 17.31
C THR A 257 14.43 10.35 16.00
N ASP A 258 14.14 11.30 15.13
CA ASP A 258 14.66 11.39 13.75
C ASP A 258 14.35 10.15 12.88
N LYS A 259 13.35 9.35 13.28
CA LYS A 259 12.83 8.23 12.47
C LYS A 259 11.86 8.73 11.40
N ALA A 260 11.74 7.96 10.33
CA ALA A 260 10.77 8.24 9.28
C ALA A 260 9.33 7.91 9.75
N MET A 261 8.36 8.52 9.07
CA MET A 261 6.93 8.30 9.30
C MET A 261 6.23 7.97 7.97
N GLU A 262 5.36 6.96 7.98
CA GLU A 262 4.49 6.56 6.88
C GLU A 262 3.04 6.96 7.20
N PRO A 263 2.42 7.89 6.44
CA PRO A 263 0.98 8.12 6.56
C PRO A 263 0.23 6.97 5.88
N ASN A 264 -0.32 6.10 6.70
CA ASN A 264 -1.09 4.95 6.26
C ASN A 264 -2.55 5.34 5.99
N VAL A 265 -2.77 6.30 5.10
CA VAL A 265 -4.04 7.04 4.95
C VAL A 265 -4.68 6.90 3.58
N PRO A 266 -4.03 7.24 2.45
CA PRO A 266 -4.73 7.36 1.17
C PRO A 266 -5.47 6.08 0.77
N HIS A 267 -4.82 4.93 0.90
CA HIS A 267 -5.41 3.64 0.57
C HIS A 267 -6.57 3.24 1.49
N GLN A 268 -6.61 3.72 2.73
CA GLN A 268 -7.75 3.49 3.62
C GLN A 268 -9.00 4.21 3.13
N PHE A 269 -8.85 5.40 2.55
CA PHE A 269 -9.94 6.10 1.87
C PHE A 269 -10.34 5.36 0.59
N ALA A 270 -9.40 4.91 -0.23
CA ALA A 270 -9.68 4.15 -1.47
C ALA A 270 -10.46 2.86 -1.19
N PHE A 271 -10.12 2.11 -0.15
CA PHE A 271 -10.88 0.92 0.27
C PHE A 271 -12.35 1.22 0.63
N ARG A 272 -12.69 2.46 0.89
CA ARG A 272 -14.04 2.90 1.29
C ARG A 272 -14.73 3.73 0.22
N GLY A 273 -14.26 3.63 -1.03
CA GLY A 273 -14.92 4.20 -2.20
C GLY A 273 -14.63 5.68 -2.45
N CYS A 274 -13.59 6.23 -1.84
CA CYS A 274 -13.13 7.57 -2.14
C CYS A 274 -12.59 7.63 -3.59
N ASP A 275 -12.81 8.75 -4.26
CA ASP A 275 -12.29 9.02 -5.58
C ASP A 275 -10.77 9.33 -5.59
N ASP A 276 -10.21 9.52 -6.78
CA ASP A 276 -8.79 9.82 -6.96
C ASP A 276 -8.38 11.14 -6.29
N VAL A 277 -9.27 12.15 -6.26
CA VAL A 277 -8.98 13.46 -5.66
C VAL A 277 -8.90 13.34 -4.14
N GLY A 278 -9.87 12.66 -3.53
CA GLY A 278 -9.88 12.39 -2.09
C GLY A 278 -8.66 11.54 -1.67
N TYR A 279 -8.26 10.56 -2.49
CA TYR A 279 -7.02 9.81 -2.29
C TYR A 279 -5.80 10.74 -2.22
N ILE A 280 -5.64 11.62 -3.20
CA ILE A 280 -4.50 12.55 -3.30
C ILE A 280 -4.53 13.57 -2.16
N VAL A 281 -5.68 14.17 -1.89
CA VAL A 281 -5.85 15.19 -0.84
C VAL A 281 -5.56 14.61 0.53
N SER A 282 -6.10 13.42 0.85
CA SER A 282 -5.87 12.77 2.14
C SER A 282 -4.39 12.46 2.39
N GLY A 283 -3.68 12.01 1.35
CA GLY A 283 -2.24 11.76 1.42
C GLY A 283 -1.42 13.03 1.62
N TYR A 284 -1.74 14.10 0.88
CA TYR A 284 -1.08 15.38 1.03
C TYR A 284 -1.30 16.03 2.40
N VAL A 285 -2.54 16.04 2.86
CA VAL A 285 -2.90 16.62 4.18
C VAL A 285 -2.16 15.90 5.31
N ALA A 286 -2.10 14.57 5.25
CA ALA A 286 -1.34 13.77 6.22
C ALA A 286 0.18 14.06 6.15
N ALA A 287 0.75 14.18 4.95
CA ALA A 287 2.16 14.52 4.77
C ALA A 287 2.49 15.92 5.30
N LYS A 288 1.63 16.91 5.01
CA LYS A 288 1.81 18.28 5.49
C LYS A 288 1.66 18.39 7.01
N ALA A 289 0.73 17.64 7.61
CA ALA A 289 0.60 17.56 9.06
C ALA A 289 1.86 16.95 9.69
N ALA A 290 2.40 15.86 9.12
CA ALA A 290 3.63 15.25 9.59
C ALA A 290 4.81 16.25 9.57
N LYS A 291 5.01 16.95 8.46
CA LYS A 291 6.02 18.01 8.34
C LYS A 291 5.83 19.10 9.38
N ALA A 292 4.59 19.56 9.58
CA ALA A 292 4.27 20.60 10.56
C ALA A 292 4.55 20.19 12.02
N GLN A 293 4.52 18.89 12.32
CA GLN A 293 4.91 18.34 13.63
C GLN A 293 6.40 18.03 13.75
N GLY A 294 7.21 18.33 12.73
CA GLY A 294 8.67 18.19 12.77
C GLY A 294 9.23 16.88 12.21
N ILE A 295 8.41 16.06 11.55
CA ILE A 295 8.91 14.88 10.83
C ILE A 295 9.82 15.34 9.69
N ARG A 296 10.99 14.72 9.57
CA ARG A 296 12.00 15.04 8.54
C ARG A 296 12.05 14.06 7.39
N THR A 297 11.56 12.84 7.57
CA THR A 297 11.54 11.81 6.52
C THR A 297 10.16 11.19 6.44
N LEU A 298 9.55 11.27 5.26
CA LEU A 298 8.25 10.68 4.97
C LEU A 298 8.40 9.47 4.07
N ILE A 299 7.80 8.34 4.44
CA ILE A 299 7.60 7.20 3.53
C ILE A 299 6.26 7.39 2.84
N LEU A 300 6.27 7.78 1.58
CA LEU A 300 5.05 7.95 0.80
C LEU A 300 4.62 6.62 0.20
N GLN A 301 3.73 5.92 0.90
CA GLN A 301 3.13 4.71 0.38
C GLN A 301 2.05 5.05 -0.64
N ILE A 302 2.16 4.48 -1.84
CA ILE A 302 1.16 4.58 -2.91
C ILE A 302 0.66 3.19 -3.28
N MET A 303 -0.66 2.99 -3.21
CA MET A 303 -1.29 1.73 -3.57
C MET A 303 -1.86 1.82 -4.98
N LEU A 304 -1.44 0.88 -5.83
CA LEU A 304 -1.87 0.72 -7.22
C LEU A 304 -2.92 -0.40 -7.30
N ASN A 305 -3.73 -0.40 -8.36
CA ASN A 305 -4.86 -1.31 -8.54
C ASN A 305 -5.82 -1.32 -7.34
N THR A 306 -6.11 -0.12 -6.83
CA THR A 306 -7.08 0.09 -5.75
C THR A 306 -7.92 1.34 -6.09
N PRO A 307 -9.20 1.17 -6.42
CA PRO A 307 -9.96 -0.10 -6.53
C PRO A 307 -9.37 -1.11 -7.52
N LYS A 308 -9.70 -2.38 -7.36
CA LYS A 308 -9.09 -3.55 -8.01
C LYS A 308 -8.88 -3.43 -9.51
N TYR A 309 -9.83 -2.86 -10.23
CA TYR A 309 -9.83 -2.76 -11.69
C TYR A 309 -9.50 -1.37 -12.22
N THR A 310 -8.83 -0.55 -11.40
CA THR A 310 -8.32 0.74 -11.88
C THR A 310 -7.33 0.52 -13.02
N TRP A 311 -7.55 1.19 -14.15
CA TRP A 311 -6.65 1.15 -15.30
C TRP A 311 -5.25 1.67 -14.93
N GLY A 312 -4.21 1.02 -15.45
CA GLY A 312 -2.83 1.38 -15.13
C GLY A 312 -2.49 2.84 -15.43
N ILE A 313 -3.02 3.39 -16.52
CA ILE A 313 -2.85 4.81 -16.88
C ILE A 313 -3.46 5.73 -15.81
N GLN A 314 -4.64 5.38 -15.30
CA GLN A 314 -5.31 6.14 -14.23
C GLN A 314 -4.55 6.03 -12.91
N ASP A 315 -4.09 4.83 -12.57
CA ASP A 315 -3.27 4.59 -11.38
C ASP A 315 -1.95 5.38 -11.41
N ILE A 316 -1.24 5.37 -12.55
CA ILE A 316 0.00 6.16 -12.69
C ILE A 316 -0.30 7.65 -12.54
N ALA A 317 -1.35 8.15 -13.17
CA ALA A 317 -1.73 9.56 -13.08
C ALA A 317 -2.05 9.98 -11.65
N LYS A 318 -2.83 9.18 -10.92
CA LYS A 318 -3.14 9.36 -9.50
C LYS A 318 -1.88 9.34 -8.63
N ALA A 319 -1.03 8.32 -8.82
CA ALA A 319 0.21 8.17 -8.08
C ALA A 319 1.16 9.36 -8.31
N ARG A 320 1.30 9.77 -9.57
CA ARG A 320 2.14 10.90 -9.96
C ARG A 320 1.62 12.23 -9.42
N ALA A 321 0.31 12.44 -9.43
CA ALA A 321 -0.29 13.62 -8.84
C ALA A 321 -0.03 13.73 -7.34
N LEU A 322 -0.21 12.63 -6.59
CA LEU A 322 0.12 12.59 -5.17
C LEU A 322 1.61 12.80 -4.92
N ARG A 323 2.48 12.09 -5.66
CA ARG A 323 3.95 12.26 -5.52
C ARG A 323 4.39 13.69 -5.81
N THR A 324 3.82 14.32 -6.83
CA THR A 324 4.12 15.72 -7.20
C THR A 324 3.71 16.68 -6.08
N LEU A 325 2.48 16.58 -5.56
CA LEU A 325 2.02 17.46 -4.48
C LEU A 325 2.82 17.29 -3.19
N VAL A 326 3.10 16.06 -2.80
CA VAL A 326 3.92 15.80 -1.60
C VAL A 326 5.37 16.21 -1.84
N GLY A 327 5.87 16.10 -3.08
CA GLY A 327 7.17 16.61 -3.49
C GLY A 327 7.32 18.12 -3.34
N GLU A 328 6.26 18.90 -3.48
CA GLU A 328 6.27 20.36 -3.20
C GLU A 328 6.59 20.67 -1.72
N LEU A 329 6.47 19.69 -0.82
CA LEU A 329 6.84 19.84 0.59
C LEU A 329 8.33 19.55 0.84
N GLU A 330 9.06 18.93 -0.10
CA GLU A 330 10.47 18.59 0.07
C GLU A 330 11.35 19.84 0.24
N GLY A 331 12.44 19.67 0.94
CA GLY A 331 13.40 20.74 1.23
C GLY A 331 14.52 20.22 2.14
N PRO A 332 15.39 21.14 2.63
CA PRO A 332 16.53 20.74 3.46
C PRO A 332 16.15 19.91 4.71
N ASP A 333 14.96 20.16 5.24
CA ASP A 333 14.47 19.57 6.49
C ASP A 333 13.35 18.52 6.27
N PHE A 334 13.02 18.18 5.02
CA PHE A 334 11.95 17.22 4.73
C PHE A 334 12.24 16.44 3.45
N ALA A 335 12.46 15.15 3.59
CA ALA A 335 12.69 14.21 2.49
C ALA A 335 11.50 13.26 2.32
N VAL A 336 11.18 12.90 1.07
CA VAL A 336 10.12 11.96 0.72
C VAL A 336 10.71 10.73 0.02
N ILE A 337 10.44 9.56 0.58
CA ILE A 337 10.83 8.26 0.02
C ILE A 337 9.60 7.61 -0.58
N LEU A 338 9.60 7.37 -1.88
CA LEU A 338 8.49 6.73 -2.59
C LEU A 338 8.48 5.22 -2.33
N GLN A 339 7.31 4.72 -1.90
CA GLN A 339 7.07 3.31 -1.63
C GLN A 339 5.75 2.85 -2.28
N PRO A 340 5.74 2.45 -3.57
CA PRO A 340 4.56 1.87 -4.19
C PRO A 340 4.33 0.41 -3.78
N ARG A 341 3.06 -0.01 -3.91
CA ARG A 341 2.62 -1.41 -3.74
C ARG A 341 1.39 -1.71 -4.61
N GLY A 342 1.14 -2.99 -4.88
CA GLY A 342 -0.15 -3.45 -5.40
C GLY A 342 -1.24 -3.50 -4.31
N GLY A 343 -2.49 -3.38 -4.70
CA GLY A 343 -3.64 -3.68 -3.85
C GLY A 343 -3.76 -5.18 -3.60
N LEU A 344 -4.17 -5.57 -2.39
CA LEU A 344 -4.30 -6.98 -2.03
C LEU A 344 -5.41 -7.69 -2.84
N ASP A 345 -6.52 -7.02 -3.05
CA ASP A 345 -7.68 -7.51 -3.80
C ASP A 345 -7.44 -7.62 -5.31
N TYR A 346 -6.35 -7.05 -5.82
CA TYR A 346 -5.94 -7.21 -7.22
C TYR A 346 -5.52 -8.65 -7.55
N PHE A 347 -4.96 -9.38 -6.59
CA PHE A 347 -4.42 -10.71 -6.83
C PHE A 347 -5.51 -11.78 -7.00
N SER A 348 -5.32 -12.62 -8.00
CA SER A 348 -6.17 -13.78 -8.26
C SER A 348 -6.00 -14.86 -7.19
N SER A 349 -7.04 -15.67 -6.99
CA SER A 349 -6.93 -16.90 -6.21
C SER A 349 -6.13 -18.00 -6.93
N ASP A 350 -5.95 -17.90 -8.25
CA ASP A 350 -5.02 -18.71 -9.02
C ASP A 350 -3.60 -18.17 -8.84
N LEU A 351 -2.74 -18.96 -8.20
CA LEU A 351 -1.38 -18.52 -7.84
C LEU A 351 -0.48 -18.26 -9.05
N GLU A 352 -0.65 -18.95 -10.18
CA GLU A 352 0.11 -18.67 -11.40
C GLU A 352 -0.30 -17.30 -12.00
N LYS A 353 -1.60 -17.04 -12.02
CA LYS A 353 -2.12 -15.72 -12.42
C LYS A 353 -1.66 -14.64 -11.45
N ALA A 354 -1.67 -14.92 -10.15
CA ALA A 354 -1.22 -13.97 -9.11
C ALA A 354 0.28 -13.63 -9.24
N ARG A 355 1.15 -14.59 -9.58
CA ARG A 355 2.56 -14.34 -9.91
C ARG A 355 2.71 -13.39 -11.09
N ALA A 356 1.95 -13.63 -12.17
CA ALA A 356 1.95 -12.75 -13.34
C ALA A 356 1.44 -11.33 -13.00
N GLN A 357 0.43 -11.23 -12.15
CA GLN A 357 -0.10 -9.96 -11.67
C GLN A 357 0.92 -9.21 -10.79
N LEU A 358 1.69 -9.92 -9.95
CA LEU A 358 2.78 -9.30 -9.18
C LEU A 358 3.86 -8.69 -10.10
N ALA A 359 4.27 -9.42 -11.12
CA ALA A 359 5.18 -8.88 -12.13
C ALA A 359 4.56 -7.66 -12.82
N ALA A 360 3.30 -7.76 -13.28
CA ALA A 360 2.61 -6.70 -14.00
C ALA A 360 2.43 -5.41 -13.17
N VAL A 361 2.09 -5.51 -11.89
CA VAL A 361 1.96 -4.32 -11.03
C VAL A 361 3.31 -3.67 -10.73
N THR A 362 4.38 -4.46 -10.73
CA THR A 362 5.74 -3.92 -10.56
C THR A 362 6.12 -2.95 -11.70
N LEU A 363 5.64 -3.19 -12.92
CA LEU A 363 5.88 -2.30 -14.05
C LEU A 363 5.21 -0.94 -13.85
N LEU A 364 4.00 -0.91 -13.29
CA LEU A 364 3.33 0.34 -12.90
C LEU A 364 4.14 1.14 -11.88
N MET A 365 4.78 0.46 -10.93
CA MET A 365 5.59 1.10 -9.89
C MET A 365 6.76 1.88 -10.49
N ASP A 366 7.40 1.34 -11.53
CA ASP A 366 8.50 1.99 -12.25
C ASP A 366 8.03 3.20 -13.08
N ASP A 367 6.80 3.16 -13.56
CA ASP A 367 6.24 4.21 -14.40
C ASP A 367 5.69 5.42 -13.61
N ILE A 368 5.71 5.40 -12.29
CA ILE A 368 5.34 6.57 -11.47
C ILE A 368 6.31 7.74 -11.73
N GLU A 369 7.63 7.50 -11.68
CA GLU A 369 8.69 8.46 -11.96
C GLU A 369 9.64 7.91 -13.05
N PRO A 370 9.21 7.82 -14.32
CA PRO A 370 9.89 7.05 -15.36
C PRO A 370 11.28 7.60 -15.75
N ASP A 371 11.55 8.87 -15.45
CA ASP A 371 12.82 9.53 -15.73
C ASP A 371 13.79 9.52 -14.54
N ASN A 372 13.36 8.98 -13.39
CA ASN A 372 14.19 8.89 -12.19
C ASN A 372 14.71 7.45 -11.99
N PRO A 373 15.97 7.15 -12.34
CA PRO A 373 16.50 5.79 -12.21
C PRO A 373 16.64 5.32 -10.77
N ALA A 374 16.61 6.24 -9.78
CA ALA A 374 16.64 5.96 -8.37
C ALA A 374 15.24 5.73 -7.75
N SER A 375 14.18 5.83 -8.56
CA SER A 375 12.80 5.61 -8.14
C SER A 375 12.26 4.25 -8.65
N PRO A 376 11.36 3.63 -7.89
CA PRO A 376 11.04 3.92 -6.49
C PRO A 376 12.20 3.53 -5.57
N GLN A 377 12.31 4.15 -4.40
CA GLN A 377 13.37 3.84 -3.43
C GLN A 377 13.09 2.56 -2.64
N ILE A 378 11.82 2.30 -2.34
CA ILE A 378 11.34 1.09 -1.66
C ILE A 378 10.21 0.51 -2.50
N ILE A 379 10.15 -0.81 -2.63
CA ILE A 379 8.96 -1.50 -3.14
C ILE A 379 8.36 -2.33 -2.01
N HIS A 380 7.09 -2.08 -1.70
CA HIS A 380 6.35 -2.96 -0.82
C HIS A 380 5.79 -4.12 -1.65
N VAL A 381 6.49 -5.22 -1.59
CA VAL A 381 6.11 -6.47 -2.24
C VAL A 381 4.92 -7.07 -1.48
N VAL A 382 3.75 -7.05 -2.09
CA VAL A 382 2.61 -7.86 -1.64
C VAL A 382 2.82 -9.24 -2.20
N SER A 383 3.05 -10.22 -1.35
CA SER A 383 3.34 -11.58 -1.79
C SER A 383 2.15 -12.15 -2.56
N TYR A 384 2.39 -12.80 -3.69
CA TYR A 384 1.34 -13.22 -4.62
C TYR A 384 0.27 -14.13 -4.00
N SER A 385 0.58 -14.80 -2.88
CA SER A 385 -0.37 -15.67 -2.18
C SER A 385 -1.29 -14.94 -1.19
N GLU A 386 -1.00 -13.68 -0.83
CA GLU A 386 -1.70 -12.99 0.26
C GLU A 386 -3.21 -12.82 0.02
N GLY A 387 -3.67 -12.88 -1.23
CA GLY A 387 -5.10 -12.91 -1.56
C GLY A 387 -5.83 -14.21 -1.18
N VAL A 388 -5.09 -15.29 -0.83
CA VAL A 388 -5.63 -16.62 -0.57
C VAL A 388 -5.16 -17.18 0.77
N ARG A 389 -3.86 -17.04 1.08
CA ARG A 389 -3.22 -17.53 2.29
C ARG A 389 -2.06 -16.65 2.70
N LEU A 390 -1.69 -16.70 3.97
CA LEU A 390 -0.50 -16.03 4.48
C LEU A 390 0.75 -16.53 3.75
N ALA A 391 1.67 -15.60 3.48
CA ALA A 391 2.91 -15.90 2.78
C ALA A 391 3.94 -16.47 3.76
N ASP A 392 4.40 -17.68 3.49
CA ASP A 392 5.56 -18.27 4.13
C ASP A 392 6.88 -17.69 3.56
N PRO A 393 8.05 -17.98 4.17
CA PRO A 393 9.32 -17.42 3.71
C PRO A 393 9.65 -17.71 2.25
N GLU A 394 9.31 -18.89 1.75
CA GLU A 394 9.57 -19.28 0.36
C GLU A 394 8.75 -18.44 -0.62
N VAL A 395 7.47 -18.22 -0.31
CA VAL A 395 6.58 -17.35 -1.12
C VAL A 395 7.05 -15.89 -1.07
N VAL A 396 7.48 -15.40 0.10
CA VAL A 396 8.03 -14.04 0.22
C VAL A 396 9.29 -13.89 -0.63
N GLU A 397 10.22 -14.85 -0.56
CA GLU A 397 11.44 -14.83 -1.34
C GLU A 397 11.17 -14.88 -2.84
N GLU A 398 10.31 -15.80 -3.30
CA GLU A 398 9.88 -15.90 -4.71
C GLU A 398 9.22 -14.58 -5.17
N SER A 399 8.38 -13.98 -4.34
CA SER A 399 7.73 -12.70 -4.66
C SER A 399 8.74 -11.56 -4.83
N VAL A 400 9.76 -11.50 -3.98
CA VAL A 400 10.87 -10.53 -4.12
C VAL A 400 11.66 -10.79 -5.40
N GLN A 401 11.94 -12.03 -5.73
CA GLN A 401 12.65 -12.41 -6.95
C GLN A 401 11.86 -12.00 -8.21
N ILE A 402 10.55 -12.29 -8.24
CA ILE A 402 9.66 -11.87 -9.34
C ILE A 402 9.68 -10.35 -9.49
N THR A 403 9.48 -9.61 -8.40
CA THR A 403 9.46 -8.14 -8.39
C THR A 403 10.79 -7.57 -8.92
N ARG A 404 11.91 -8.03 -8.41
CA ARG A 404 13.24 -7.55 -8.83
C ARG A 404 13.56 -7.89 -10.28
N TYR A 405 13.18 -9.08 -10.73
CA TYR A 405 13.39 -9.47 -12.11
C TYR A 405 12.48 -8.68 -13.06
N ALA A 406 11.20 -8.51 -12.71
CA ALA A 406 10.24 -7.74 -13.50
C ALA A 406 10.71 -6.29 -13.70
N LEU A 407 11.16 -5.63 -12.62
CA LEU A 407 11.71 -4.28 -12.70
C LEU A 407 12.93 -4.20 -13.61
N LYS A 408 13.89 -5.12 -13.43
CA LYS A 408 15.12 -5.20 -14.26
C LYS A 408 14.79 -5.41 -15.73
N GLU A 409 13.91 -6.35 -16.04
CA GLU A 409 13.55 -6.72 -17.40
C GLU A 409 12.75 -5.62 -18.09
N TYR A 410 11.80 -5.00 -17.39
CA TYR A 410 11.03 -3.87 -17.90
C TYR A 410 11.92 -2.68 -18.28
N ARG A 411 12.83 -2.29 -17.39
CA ARG A 411 13.82 -1.23 -17.66
C ARG A 411 14.71 -1.56 -18.85
N ARG A 412 15.12 -2.84 -18.99
CA ARG A 412 15.90 -3.32 -20.12
C ARG A 412 15.12 -3.20 -21.43
N LEU A 413 13.85 -3.61 -21.45
CA LEU A 413 12.98 -3.56 -22.64
C LEU A 413 12.71 -2.10 -23.06
N LYS A 414 12.38 -1.21 -22.10
CA LYS A 414 12.22 0.23 -22.39
C LYS A 414 13.47 0.84 -23.01
N LYS A 415 14.66 0.56 -22.44
CA LYS A 415 15.94 1.06 -22.96
C LYS A 415 16.25 0.57 -24.38
N LYS A 416 15.77 -0.60 -24.77
CA LYS A 416 15.93 -1.15 -26.12
C LYS A 416 14.86 -0.68 -27.11
N GLY A 417 13.80 -0.05 -26.64
CA GLY A 417 12.65 0.30 -27.46
C GLY A 417 11.72 -0.89 -27.75
N ASP A 418 11.92 -2.03 -27.07
CA ASP A 418 11.10 -3.23 -27.21
C ASP A 418 9.77 -3.15 -26.42
N MET A 419 9.61 -2.10 -25.61
CA MET A 419 8.40 -1.83 -24.82
C MET A 419 8.07 -0.34 -24.90
N PRO A 420 6.81 0.06 -25.20
CA PRO A 420 6.40 1.45 -25.20
C PRO A 420 6.54 2.11 -23.82
N GLU A 421 6.90 3.38 -23.81
CA GLU A 421 6.99 4.18 -22.56
C GLU A 421 5.61 4.72 -22.17
N TYR A 422 4.70 3.84 -21.77
CA TYR A 422 3.33 4.20 -21.39
C TYR A 422 3.27 5.24 -20.26
N GLY A 423 4.21 5.19 -19.31
CA GLY A 423 4.31 6.19 -18.26
C GLY A 423 4.57 7.62 -18.75
N LYS A 424 5.04 7.80 -19.99
CA LYS A 424 5.25 9.10 -20.64
C LYS A 424 4.15 9.47 -21.63
N SER A 425 3.04 8.76 -21.62
CA SER A 425 1.94 9.03 -22.55
C SER A 425 1.27 10.38 -22.25
N ALA A 426 0.79 11.06 -23.29
CA ALA A 426 0.03 12.30 -23.16
C ALA A 426 -1.24 12.14 -22.31
N MET A 427 -1.82 10.95 -22.29
CA MET A 427 -2.98 10.64 -21.46
C MET A 427 -2.65 10.67 -19.97
N VAL A 428 -1.55 10.02 -19.55
CA VAL A 428 -1.07 10.06 -18.16
C VAL A 428 -0.81 11.50 -17.74
N GLU A 429 -0.12 12.28 -18.57
CA GLU A 429 0.18 13.68 -18.27
C GLU A 429 -1.07 14.56 -18.17
N ALA A 430 -2.02 14.39 -19.10
CA ALA A 430 -3.28 15.14 -19.09
C ALA A 430 -4.10 14.83 -17.83
N ARG A 431 -4.25 13.54 -17.49
CA ARG A 431 -4.97 13.12 -16.28
C ARG A 431 -4.25 13.59 -15.01
N THR A 432 -2.93 13.50 -14.95
CA THR A 432 -2.13 14.01 -13.82
C THR A 432 -2.37 15.50 -13.61
N ARG A 433 -2.36 16.31 -14.69
CA ARG A 433 -2.64 17.76 -14.59
C ARG A 433 -4.06 18.05 -14.09
N SER A 434 -5.06 17.30 -14.56
CA SER A 434 -6.45 17.43 -14.08
C SER A 434 -6.54 17.17 -12.58
N LEU A 435 -6.02 16.02 -12.14
CA LEU A 435 -6.02 15.61 -10.73
C LEU A 435 -5.27 16.61 -9.83
N LEU A 436 -4.13 17.12 -10.30
CA LEU A 436 -3.39 18.17 -9.57
C LEU A 436 -4.20 19.45 -9.41
N LYS A 437 -4.89 19.89 -10.47
CA LYS A 437 -5.74 21.09 -10.41
C LYS A 437 -6.90 20.92 -9.43
N GLU A 438 -7.58 19.79 -9.49
CA GLU A 438 -8.72 19.47 -8.62
C GLU A 438 -8.28 19.35 -7.16
N ALA A 439 -7.20 18.57 -6.89
CA ALA A 439 -6.65 18.40 -5.56
C ALA A 439 -6.16 19.72 -4.94
N LYS A 440 -5.46 20.57 -5.71
CA LYS A 440 -5.02 21.90 -5.24
C LYS A 440 -6.21 22.80 -4.90
N SER A 441 -7.29 22.73 -5.68
CA SER A 441 -8.51 23.49 -5.41
C SER A 441 -9.18 23.03 -4.11
N MET A 442 -9.26 21.71 -3.88
CA MET A 442 -9.80 21.11 -2.66
C MET A 442 -8.94 21.48 -1.44
N ILE A 443 -7.63 21.34 -1.54
CA ILE A 443 -6.69 21.69 -0.46
C ILE A 443 -6.84 23.16 -0.07
N LYS A 444 -6.89 24.06 -1.07
CA LYS A 444 -7.09 25.49 -0.82
C LYS A 444 -8.42 25.78 -0.13
N PHE A 445 -9.48 25.09 -0.51
CA PHE A 445 -10.79 25.21 0.14
C PHE A 445 -10.72 24.74 1.60
N ILE A 446 -10.12 23.58 1.86
CA ILE A 446 -9.93 23.02 3.20
C ILE A 446 -9.17 24.01 4.09
N GLU A 447 -8.03 24.52 3.61
CA GLU A 447 -7.19 25.47 4.36
C GLU A 447 -7.88 26.81 4.63
N ALA A 448 -8.78 27.24 3.74
CA ALA A 448 -9.55 28.48 3.91
C ALA A 448 -10.74 28.34 4.87
N THR A 449 -11.32 27.13 4.98
CA THR A 449 -12.57 26.91 5.71
C THR A 449 -12.41 26.23 7.06
N ILE A 450 -11.34 25.43 7.23
CA ILE A 450 -11.11 24.67 8.46
C ILE A 450 -10.01 25.32 9.31
N PRO A 451 -10.37 25.94 10.44
CA PRO A 451 -9.37 26.53 11.34
C PRO A 451 -8.39 25.50 11.88
N ASN A 452 -7.12 25.88 11.99
CA ASN A 452 -6.06 24.99 12.47
C ASN A 452 -6.05 23.63 11.73
N THR A 453 -6.15 23.69 10.41
CA THR A 453 -6.29 22.55 9.49
C THR A 453 -5.40 21.35 9.86
N TYR A 454 -4.14 21.60 10.19
CA TYR A 454 -3.12 20.58 10.50
C TYR A 454 -3.01 20.28 11.99
N SER A 455 -4.15 20.15 12.66
CA SER A 455 -4.30 19.77 14.07
C SER A 455 -5.28 18.60 14.22
N PRO A 456 -5.35 17.92 15.38
CA PRO A 456 -6.35 16.88 15.63
C PRO A 456 -7.78 17.35 15.36
N ARG A 457 -8.12 18.56 15.83
CA ARG A 457 -9.46 19.15 15.64
C ARG A 457 -9.71 19.56 14.19
N GLY A 458 -8.69 20.04 13.46
CA GLY A 458 -8.79 20.32 12.03
C GLY A 458 -9.09 19.06 11.23
N PHE A 459 -8.35 17.97 11.48
CA PHE A 459 -8.58 16.66 10.86
C PHE A 459 -9.97 16.08 11.19
N TYR A 460 -10.40 16.22 12.44
CA TYR A 460 -11.75 15.84 12.85
C TYR A 460 -12.84 16.66 12.13
N SER A 461 -12.60 17.96 11.95
CA SER A 461 -13.54 18.85 11.25
C SER A 461 -13.64 18.52 9.76
N MET A 462 -12.54 18.15 9.08
CA MET A 462 -12.57 17.66 7.69
C MET A 462 -13.53 16.48 7.56
N LEU A 463 -13.36 15.45 8.39
CA LEU A 463 -14.22 14.28 8.34
C LEU A 463 -15.69 14.61 8.61
N ARG A 464 -15.97 15.46 9.60
CA ARG A 464 -17.34 15.86 9.97
C ARG A 464 -18.06 16.65 8.88
N SER A 465 -17.33 17.46 8.14
CA SER A 465 -17.90 18.29 7.06
C SER A 465 -17.99 17.56 5.72
N GLY A 466 -17.47 16.33 5.64
CA GLY A 466 -17.50 15.55 4.41
C GLY A 466 -16.53 16.06 3.33
N VAL A 467 -15.46 16.72 3.76
CA VAL A 467 -14.44 17.31 2.87
C VAL A 467 -13.20 16.45 2.81
#